data_b0cdfc8d9cebf7ed45adcd00e286612e
#
_entry.id   b0cdfc8d9cebf7ed45adcd00e286612e
#
_cell.length_a   1.000
_cell.length_b   1.000
_cell.length_c   1.000
_cell.angle_alpha   90.00
_cell.angle_beta   90.00
_cell.angle_gamma   90.00
#
_symmetry.space_group_name_H-M   'P 1'
#
loop_
_entity.id
_entity.type
_entity.pdbx_description
1 polymer ?
#
loop_
_entity_poly.entity_id
_entity_poly.type
_entity_poly.pdbx_seq_one_letter_code
_entity_poly.pdbx_strand_id
1 'polypeptide(L)'
;MKAVRQYGLEGVRIQNISKLAGVSPGALYRYFDSKEQLMMECFTYVDKQAAGIFDCMKFDPRNMLTDPMEAVRSLWVPYFRFWLARPDETVFYHRFRDSAFFPAYDKSRDASYFDRFVGMVQVFWEAFPNLRQINQDLLWLHVLTSTVMYAKYVVEGVLPDNQETEDTIFRFLTEGLSGYLISDKDKNRKLQSRNTE
;
A
#
# COMPACT_ATOMS: atom_id res chain seq x y z
N MET A 1 -11.64 11.38 8.49
CA MET A 1 -10.39 11.52 7.72
C MET A 1 -10.04 13.00 7.46
N LYS A 2 -10.90 13.80 6.83
CA LYS A 2 -10.67 15.24 6.60
C LYS A 2 -10.27 16.02 7.85
N ALA A 3 -10.90 15.76 9.01
CA ALA A 3 -10.54 16.37 10.28
C ALA A 3 -9.09 16.03 10.72
N VAL A 4 -8.65 14.80 10.50
CA VAL A 4 -7.27 14.38 10.81
C VAL A 4 -6.26 15.06 9.89
N ARG A 5 -6.59 15.28 8.62
CA ARG A 5 -5.75 16.04 7.70
C ARG A 5 -5.54 17.47 8.17
N GLN A 6 -6.61 18.11 8.69
CA GLN A 6 -6.56 19.51 9.15
C GLN A 6 -5.91 19.70 10.51
N TYR A 7 -6.20 18.82 11.48
CA TYR A 7 -5.86 19.02 12.88
C TYR A 7 -4.82 18.04 13.42
N GLY A 8 -4.36 17.09 12.58
CA GLY A 8 -3.53 15.96 13.03
C GLY A 8 -4.33 14.89 13.77
N LEU A 9 -3.75 13.71 13.93
CA LEU A 9 -4.41 12.58 14.60
C LEU A 9 -4.58 12.84 16.11
N GLU A 10 -3.54 13.39 16.74
CA GLU A 10 -3.54 13.72 18.18
C GLU A 10 -4.43 14.93 18.50
N GLY A 11 -4.37 15.95 17.64
CA GLY A 11 -5.11 17.21 17.84
C GLY A 11 -6.60 17.16 17.48
N VAL A 12 -7.04 16.16 16.76
CA VAL A 12 -8.44 16.07 16.33
C VAL A 12 -9.36 15.72 17.49
N ARG A 13 -10.45 16.50 17.64
CA ARG A 13 -11.49 16.30 18.64
C ARG A 13 -12.80 15.85 17.98
N ILE A 14 -13.65 15.15 18.73
CA ILE A 14 -14.98 14.72 18.24
C ILE A 14 -15.80 15.90 17.72
N GLN A 15 -15.70 17.08 18.34
CA GLN A 15 -16.37 18.31 17.86
C GLN A 15 -15.92 18.74 16.47
N ASN A 16 -14.61 18.58 16.15
CA ASN A 16 -14.08 18.87 14.80
C ASN A 16 -14.63 17.88 13.77
N ILE A 17 -14.69 16.60 14.15
CA ILE A 17 -15.18 15.53 13.29
C ILE A 17 -16.68 15.73 13.02
N SER A 18 -17.48 15.92 14.07
CA SER A 18 -18.93 16.10 13.97
C SER A 18 -19.30 17.33 13.14
N LYS A 19 -18.58 18.45 13.32
CA LYS A 19 -18.76 19.67 12.52
C LYS A 19 -18.52 19.42 11.04
N LEU A 20 -17.43 18.73 10.68
CA LEU A 20 -17.11 18.41 9.29
C LEU A 20 -18.01 17.34 8.67
N ALA A 21 -18.55 16.45 9.48
CA ALA A 21 -19.52 15.42 9.06
C ALA A 21 -20.98 15.93 9.00
N GLY A 22 -21.25 17.14 9.51
CA GLY A 22 -22.62 17.69 9.56
C GLY A 22 -23.53 16.98 10.55
N VAL A 23 -22.97 16.35 11.61
CA VAL A 23 -23.74 15.61 12.63
C VAL A 23 -23.42 16.14 14.03
N SER A 24 -24.29 15.86 15.01
CA SER A 24 -24.00 16.22 16.40
C SER A 24 -22.96 15.28 17.03
N PRO A 25 -22.17 15.74 18.02
CA PRO A 25 -21.30 14.85 18.78
C PRO A 25 -22.02 13.65 19.40
N GLY A 26 -23.22 13.85 19.94
CA GLY A 26 -24.05 12.79 20.50
C GLY A 26 -24.49 11.73 19.46
N ALA A 27 -24.65 12.13 18.19
CA ALA A 27 -24.94 11.18 17.13
C ALA A 27 -23.73 10.24 16.87
N LEU A 28 -22.51 10.75 16.95
CA LEU A 28 -21.31 9.90 16.82
C LEU A 28 -21.18 8.89 17.96
N TYR A 29 -21.43 9.32 19.19
CA TYR A 29 -21.34 8.44 20.37
C TYR A 29 -22.45 7.37 20.45
N ARG A 30 -23.47 7.42 19.57
CA ARG A 30 -24.44 6.31 19.42
C ARG A 30 -23.85 5.12 18.64
N TYR A 31 -22.84 5.36 17.82
CA TYR A 31 -22.22 4.34 16.95
C TYR A 31 -20.82 3.96 17.36
N PHE A 32 -20.12 4.84 18.08
CA PHE A 32 -18.73 4.65 18.47
C PHE A 32 -18.56 5.00 19.95
N ASP A 33 -18.05 4.06 20.71
CA ASP A 33 -17.84 4.22 22.16
C ASP A 33 -16.74 5.23 22.48
N SER A 34 -15.80 5.42 21.53
CA SER A 34 -14.66 6.33 21.71
C SER A 34 -14.17 6.92 20.38
N LYS A 35 -13.31 7.95 20.47
CA LYS A 35 -12.59 8.49 19.31
C LYS A 35 -11.69 7.42 18.68
N GLU A 36 -11.05 6.62 19.48
CA GLU A 36 -10.15 5.55 19.07
C GLU A 36 -10.89 4.51 18.24
N GLN A 37 -12.06 4.05 18.69
CA GLN A 37 -12.91 3.14 17.93
C GLN A 37 -13.32 3.74 16.59
N LEU A 38 -13.77 4.99 16.56
CA LEU A 38 -14.08 5.68 15.31
C LEU A 38 -12.87 5.72 14.37
N MET A 39 -11.66 5.97 14.89
CA MET A 39 -10.45 5.98 14.06
C MET A 39 -10.12 4.59 13.52
N MET A 40 -10.26 3.54 14.32
CA MET A 40 -10.07 2.15 13.89
C MET A 40 -11.04 1.75 12.78
N GLU A 41 -12.33 2.11 12.92
CA GLU A 41 -13.34 1.85 11.89
C GLU A 41 -13.06 2.63 10.60
N CYS A 42 -12.64 3.90 10.71
CA CYS A 42 -12.19 4.66 9.55
C CYS A 42 -10.99 4.01 8.86
N PHE A 43 -10.05 3.48 9.63
CA PHE A 43 -8.87 2.80 9.07
C PHE A 43 -9.28 1.50 8.38
N THR A 44 -10.09 0.67 9.01
CA THR A 44 -10.66 -0.55 8.42
C THR A 44 -11.36 -0.27 7.10
N TYR A 45 -12.16 0.81 7.05
CA TYR A 45 -12.84 1.21 5.82
C TYR A 45 -11.84 1.51 4.69
N VAL A 46 -10.81 2.32 4.95
CA VAL A 46 -9.81 2.68 3.93
C VAL A 46 -8.98 1.47 3.53
N ASP A 47 -8.60 0.64 4.50
CA ASP A 47 -7.79 -0.57 4.29
C ASP A 47 -8.51 -1.57 3.36
N LYS A 48 -9.82 -1.79 3.61
CA LYS A 48 -10.67 -2.60 2.72
C LYS A 48 -10.82 -2.01 1.32
N GLN A 49 -10.93 -0.69 1.20
CA GLN A 49 -11.01 -0.03 -0.12
C GLN A 49 -9.67 -0.18 -0.88
N ALA A 50 -8.54 -0.07 -0.19
CA ALA A 50 -7.23 -0.27 -0.78
C ALA A 50 -7.00 -1.72 -1.22
N ALA A 51 -7.42 -2.69 -0.40
CA ALA A 51 -7.36 -4.11 -0.75
C ALA A 51 -8.26 -4.46 -1.95
N GLY A 52 -9.47 -3.87 -2.01
CA GLY A 52 -10.43 -4.10 -3.09
C GLY A 52 -9.94 -3.68 -4.48
N ILE A 53 -8.86 -2.89 -4.58
CA ILE A 53 -8.23 -2.57 -5.87
C ILE A 53 -7.71 -3.85 -6.53
N PHE A 54 -7.11 -4.74 -5.74
CA PHE A 54 -6.55 -5.99 -6.22
C PHE A 54 -7.63 -6.97 -6.73
N ASP A 55 -8.87 -6.84 -6.24
CA ASP A 55 -10.01 -7.64 -6.73
C ASP A 55 -10.40 -7.27 -8.17
N CYS A 56 -10.18 -6.02 -8.56
CA CYS A 56 -10.50 -5.51 -9.88
C CYS A 56 -9.37 -5.68 -10.90
N MET A 57 -8.15 -6.04 -10.45
CA MET A 57 -7.00 -6.17 -11.33
C MET A 57 -7.05 -7.45 -12.15
N LYS A 58 -6.77 -7.30 -13.46
CA LYS A 58 -6.57 -8.42 -14.39
C LYS A 58 -5.10 -8.83 -14.32
N PHE A 59 -4.78 -9.76 -13.44
CA PHE A 59 -3.44 -10.32 -13.32
C PHE A 59 -3.31 -11.56 -14.22
N ASP A 60 -2.38 -11.52 -15.20
CA ASP A 60 -2.04 -12.67 -16.03
C ASP A 60 -0.64 -13.18 -15.61
N PRO A 61 -0.53 -14.36 -14.99
CA PRO A 61 0.74 -14.95 -14.60
C PRO A 61 1.74 -15.14 -15.74
N ARG A 62 1.27 -15.25 -16.99
CA ARG A 62 2.14 -15.45 -18.17
C ARG A 62 2.97 -14.20 -18.45
N ASN A 63 2.40 -13.01 -18.28
CA ASN A 63 3.10 -11.74 -18.48
C ASN A 63 4.26 -11.58 -17.49
N MET A 64 4.11 -12.12 -16.31
CA MET A 64 5.14 -12.08 -15.26
C MET A 64 6.44 -12.79 -15.67
N LEU A 65 6.35 -13.86 -16.45
CA LEU A 65 7.52 -14.62 -16.91
C LEU A 65 8.24 -13.95 -18.09
N THR A 66 7.53 -13.12 -18.87
CA THR A 66 8.10 -12.39 -20.00
C THR A 66 8.66 -11.04 -19.61
N ASP A 67 7.95 -10.28 -18.77
CA ASP A 67 8.37 -8.99 -18.24
C ASP A 67 7.92 -8.84 -16.77
N PRO A 68 8.72 -9.33 -15.81
CA PRO A 68 8.36 -9.28 -14.40
C PRO A 68 8.21 -7.84 -13.86
N MET A 69 9.00 -6.89 -14.39
CA MET A 69 8.93 -5.51 -13.92
C MET A 69 7.67 -4.81 -14.41
N GLU A 70 7.25 -5.06 -15.66
CA GLU A 70 5.97 -4.54 -16.15
C GLU A 70 4.79 -5.19 -15.42
N ALA A 71 4.86 -6.48 -15.11
CA ALA A 71 3.85 -7.15 -14.30
C ALA A 71 3.72 -6.50 -12.89
N VAL A 72 4.83 -6.20 -12.21
CA VAL A 72 4.83 -5.46 -10.94
C VAL A 72 4.26 -4.06 -11.14
N ARG A 73 4.65 -3.35 -12.21
CA ARG A 73 4.16 -2.00 -12.52
C ARG A 73 2.65 -1.98 -12.72
N SER A 74 2.12 -2.96 -13.44
CA SER A 74 0.67 -3.07 -13.71
C SER A 74 -0.18 -3.26 -12.44
N LEU A 75 0.41 -3.80 -11.36
CA LEU A 75 -0.22 -3.91 -10.06
C LEU A 75 0.01 -2.64 -9.21
N TRP A 76 1.21 -2.09 -9.28
CA TRP A 76 1.60 -0.96 -8.44
C TRP A 76 0.93 0.35 -8.85
N VAL A 77 0.86 0.68 -10.14
CA VAL A 77 0.31 1.96 -10.62
C VAL A 77 -1.14 2.19 -10.19
N PRO A 78 -2.08 1.23 -10.35
CA PRO A 78 -3.44 1.41 -9.85
C PRO A 78 -3.51 1.60 -8.33
N TYR A 79 -2.67 0.91 -7.57
CA TYR A 79 -2.58 1.05 -6.13
C TYR A 79 -2.05 2.44 -5.72
N PHE A 80 -0.99 2.94 -6.37
CA PHE A 80 -0.47 4.28 -6.14
C PHE A 80 -1.51 5.37 -6.47
N ARG A 81 -2.16 5.26 -7.64
CA ARG A 81 -3.19 6.21 -8.09
C ARG A 81 -4.44 6.20 -7.22
N PHE A 82 -4.79 5.07 -6.61
CA PHE A 82 -5.86 5.02 -5.62
C PHE A 82 -5.58 6.00 -4.46
N TRP A 83 -4.36 6.03 -3.97
CA TRP A 83 -3.97 6.92 -2.88
C TRP A 83 -3.91 8.38 -3.33
N LEU A 84 -3.43 8.68 -4.53
CA LEU A 84 -3.42 10.04 -5.06
C LEU A 84 -4.83 10.61 -5.20
N ALA A 85 -5.79 9.81 -5.64
CA ALA A 85 -7.17 10.22 -5.83
C ALA A 85 -7.93 10.48 -4.50
N ARG A 86 -7.36 10.11 -3.34
CA ARG A 86 -8.00 10.15 -2.02
C ARG A 86 -7.15 10.85 -0.96
N PRO A 87 -6.89 12.15 -1.09
CA PRO A 87 -5.91 12.85 -0.26
C PRO A 87 -6.23 12.82 1.24
N ASP A 88 -7.50 12.88 1.65
CA ASP A 88 -7.90 12.86 3.05
C ASP A 88 -7.71 11.46 3.67
N GLU A 89 -7.99 10.41 2.89
CA GLU A 89 -7.77 9.01 3.28
C GLU A 89 -6.28 8.70 3.35
N THR A 90 -5.50 9.15 2.37
CA THR A 90 -4.05 8.90 2.29
C THR A 90 -3.31 9.49 3.48
N VAL A 91 -3.57 10.76 3.81
CA VAL A 91 -2.96 11.41 4.96
C VAL A 91 -3.42 10.76 6.27
N PHE A 92 -4.71 10.42 6.38
CA PHE A 92 -5.25 9.74 7.55
C PHE A 92 -4.62 8.35 7.73
N TYR A 93 -4.57 7.54 6.68
CA TYR A 93 -4.05 6.17 6.70
C TYR A 93 -2.59 6.14 7.14
N HIS A 94 -1.75 7.00 6.56
CA HIS A 94 -0.33 7.11 6.94
C HIS A 94 -0.19 7.49 8.43
N ARG A 95 -0.89 8.55 8.87
CA ARG A 95 -0.80 9.02 10.27
C ARG A 95 -1.32 8.00 11.28
N PHE A 96 -2.34 7.23 10.93
CA PHE A 96 -2.88 6.20 11.81
C PHE A 96 -1.89 5.03 11.97
N ARG A 97 -1.25 4.60 10.89
CA ARG A 97 -0.22 3.55 10.94
C ARG A 97 0.97 3.91 11.84
N ASP A 98 1.33 5.18 11.88
CA ASP A 98 2.43 5.69 12.71
C ASP A 98 1.98 6.00 14.16
N SER A 99 0.71 5.79 14.49
CA SER A 99 0.14 6.12 15.79
C SER A 99 0.27 5.00 16.81
N ALA A 100 0.13 5.36 18.09
CA ALA A 100 0.06 4.40 19.20
C ALA A 100 -1.17 3.47 19.15
N PHE A 101 -2.17 3.79 18.33
CA PHE A 101 -3.39 2.96 18.16
C PHE A 101 -3.17 1.78 17.20
N PHE A 102 -2.24 1.90 16.26
CA PHE A 102 -2.06 0.91 15.21
C PHE A 102 -1.68 -0.49 15.72
N PRO A 103 -0.78 -0.67 16.70
CA PRO A 103 -0.43 -2.01 17.18
C PRO A 103 -1.61 -2.79 17.77
N ALA A 104 -2.54 -2.09 18.44
CA ALA A 104 -3.75 -2.72 18.98
C ALA A 104 -4.73 -3.10 17.87
N TYR A 105 -4.89 -2.22 16.88
CA TYR A 105 -5.70 -2.47 15.68
C TYR A 105 -5.17 -3.66 14.90
N ASP A 106 -3.87 -3.69 14.60
CA ASP A 106 -3.23 -4.71 13.76
C ASP A 106 -3.37 -6.12 14.34
N LYS A 107 -3.33 -6.25 15.67
CA LYS A 107 -3.56 -7.53 16.37
C LYS A 107 -5.01 -8.03 16.29
N SER A 108 -5.97 -7.14 16.18
CA SER A 108 -7.40 -7.46 16.26
C SER A 108 -8.09 -7.52 14.89
N ARG A 109 -7.45 -7.01 13.84
CA ARG A 109 -8.07 -6.92 12.51
C ARG A 109 -8.25 -8.28 11.86
N ASP A 110 -9.36 -8.44 11.18
CA ASP A 110 -9.51 -9.47 10.15
C ASP A 110 -8.82 -8.99 8.87
N ALA A 111 -7.76 -9.68 8.45
CA ALA A 111 -6.98 -9.34 7.27
C ALA A 111 -7.37 -10.15 6.02
N SER A 112 -8.42 -10.96 6.08
CA SER A 112 -8.86 -11.83 4.99
C SER A 112 -9.17 -11.09 3.69
N TYR A 113 -9.55 -9.82 3.77
CA TYR A 113 -9.75 -8.99 2.57
C TYR A 113 -8.48 -8.74 1.75
N PHE A 114 -7.29 -9.06 2.27
CA PHE A 114 -6.04 -9.06 1.50
C PHE A 114 -5.71 -10.40 0.84
N ASP A 115 -6.50 -11.45 1.03
CA ASP A 115 -6.20 -12.83 0.55
C ASP A 115 -5.93 -12.86 -0.96
N ARG A 116 -6.67 -12.08 -1.76
CA ARG A 116 -6.42 -12.01 -3.20
C ARG A 116 -5.05 -11.41 -3.53
N PHE A 117 -4.66 -10.33 -2.86
CA PHE A 117 -3.34 -9.75 -3.03
C PHE A 117 -2.24 -10.73 -2.58
N VAL A 118 -2.42 -11.39 -1.44
CA VAL A 118 -1.51 -12.44 -0.95
C VAL A 118 -1.39 -13.56 -2.00
N GLY A 119 -2.51 -14.00 -2.58
CA GLY A 119 -2.51 -15.00 -3.66
C GLY A 119 -1.72 -14.56 -4.89
N MET A 120 -1.83 -13.28 -5.32
CA MET A 120 -1.04 -12.76 -6.43
C MET A 120 0.47 -12.73 -6.10
N VAL A 121 0.84 -12.32 -4.89
CA VAL A 121 2.23 -12.34 -4.42
C VAL A 121 2.77 -13.75 -4.37
N GLN A 122 1.97 -14.73 -3.96
CA GLN A 122 2.35 -16.14 -3.93
C GLN A 122 2.80 -16.63 -5.31
N VAL A 123 2.10 -16.23 -6.38
CA VAL A 123 2.48 -16.56 -7.77
C VAL A 123 3.87 -16.00 -8.13
N PHE A 124 4.20 -14.76 -7.69
CA PHE A 124 5.56 -14.22 -7.86
C PHE A 124 6.60 -15.03 -7.08
N TRP A 125 6.30 -15.45 -5.85
CA TRP A 125 7.20 -16.28 -5.03
C TRP A 125 7.50 -17.63 -5.68
N GLU A 126 6.51 -18.24 -6.31
CA GLU A 126 6.68 -19.51 -7.02
C GLU A 126 7.50 -19.34 -8.30
N ALA A 127 7.27 -18.26 -9.04
CA ALA A 127 7.96 -17.99 -10.31
C ALA A 127 9.42 -17.52 -10.12
N PHE A 128 9.70 -16.83 -9.00
CA PHE A 128 11.03 -16.25 -8.71
C PHE A 128 11.57 -16.74 -7.36
N PRO A 129 12.21 -17.91 -7.30
CA PRO A 129 12.67 -18.50 -6.03
C PRO A 129 13.59 -17.60 -5.21
N ASN A 130 14.32 -16.67 -5.86
CA ASN A 130 15.18 -15.71 -5.17
C ASN A 130 14.39 -14.71 -4.31
N LEU A 131 13.14 -14.42 -4.64
CA LEU A 131 12.28 -13.57 -3.78
C LEU A 131 12.06 -14.20 -2.40
N ARG A 132 12.10 -15.52 -2.29
CA ARG A 132 11.96 -16.26 -1.01
C ARG A 132 13.07 -15.94 -0.01
N GLN A 133 14.18 -15.34 -0.46
CA GLN A 133 15.26 -14.89 0.41
C GLN A 133 14.94 -13.56 1.11
N ILE A 134 13.93 -12.83 0.63
CA ILE A 134 13.48 -11.59 1.24
C ILE A 134 12.48 -11.92 2.33
N ASN A 135 12.66 -11.32 3.51
CA ASN A 135 11.63 -11.38 4.56
C ASN A 135 10.34 -10.75 4.03
N GLN A 136 9.21 -11.48 4.17
CA GLN A 136 7.93 -11.07 3.63
C GLN A 136 7.42 -9.76 4.23
N ASP A 137 7.58 -9.57 5.54
CA ASP A 137 7.16 -8.34 6.22
C ASP A 137 7.98 -7.14 5.73
N LEU A 138 9.28 -7.35 5.48
CA LEU A 138 10.14 -6.30 4.91
C LEU A 138 9.66 -5.90 3.50
N LEU A 139 9.27 -6.86 2.67
CA LEU A 139 8.74 -6.55 1.34
C LEU A 139 7.41 -5.77 1.42
N TRP A 140 6.52 -6.16 2.34
CA TRP A 140 5.28 -5.44 2.60
C TRP A 140 5.52 -4.00 3.02
N LEU A 141 6.39 -3.79 4.01
CA LEU A 141 6.77 -2.47 4.49
C LEU A 141 7.41 -1.64 3.37
N HIS A 142 8.30 -2.26 2.59
CA HIS A 142 8.99 -1.56 1.51
C HIS A 142 8.03 -1.15 0.38
N VAL A 143 7.19 -2.04 -0.12
CA VAL A 143 6.35 -1.74 -1.29
C VAL A 143 5.07 -1.01 -0.88
N LEU A 144 4.25 -1.60 0.00
CA LEU A 144 2.92 -1.04 0.28
C LEU A 144 2.99 0.21 1.15
N THR A 145 3.76 0.16 2.25
CA THR A 145 3.81 1.29 3.19
C THR A 145 4.56 2.47 2.58
N SER A 146 5.67 2.23 1.87
CA SER A 146 6.39 3.32 1.20
C SER A 146 5.58 3.94 0.08
N THR A 147 4.75 3.16 -0.64
CA THR A 147 3.84 3.71 -1.65
C THR A 147 2.87 4.71 -1.04
N VAL A 148 2.25 4.39 0.10
CA VAL A 148 1.35 5.33 0.81
C VAL A 148 2.10 6.58 1.28
N MET A 149 3.33 6.41 1.78
CA MET A 149 4.18 7.53 2.20
C MET A 149 4.48 8.48 1.03
N TYR A 150 4.90 7.95 -0.13
CA TYR A 150 5.15 8.76 -1.32
C TYR A 150 3.87 9.43 -1.84
N ALA A 151 2.76 8.70 -1.89
CA ALA A 151 1.47 9.27 -2.27
C ALA A 151 1.08 10.44 -1.34
N LYS A 152 1.31 10.32 -0.03
CA LYS A 152 1.08 11.40 0.92
C LYS A 152 1.91 12.65 0.57
N TYR A 153 3.19 12.50 0.22
CA TYR A 153 4.02 13.65 -0.17
C TYR A 153 3.54 14.31 -1.47
N VAL A 154 3.00 13.54 -2.41
CA VAL A 154 2.38 14.09 -3.62
C VAL A 154 1.11 14.86 -3.28
N VAL A 155 0.18 14.28 -2.50
CA VAL A 155 -1.09 14.96 -2.14
C VAL A 155 -0.92 16.14 -1.19
N GLU A 156 0.21 16.24 -0.48
CA GLU A 156 0.60 17.39 0.33
C GLU A 156 1.40 18.45 -0.48
N GLY A 157 1.67 18.19 -1.76
CA GLY A 157 2.37 19.12 -2.66
C GLY A 157 3.88 19.20 -2.44
N VAL A 158 4.48 18.26 -1.69
CA VAL A 158 5.94 18.17 -1.49
C VAL A 158 6.61 17.60 -2.74
N LEU A 159 5.96 16.64 -3.40
CA LEU A 159 6.36 16.08 -4.69
C LEU A 159 5.34 16.47 -5.75
N PRO A 160 5.77 16.71 -7.02
CA PRO A 160 4.84 17.04 -8.10
C PRO A 160 3.98 15.82 -8.47
N ASP A 161 2.71 16.08 -8.82
CA ASP A 161 1.80 15.07 -9.35
C ASP A 161 1.96 14.99 -10.88
N ASN A 162 2.91 14.18 -11.32
CA ASN A 162 3.18 13.96 -12.74
C ASN A 162 3.78 12.56 -13.00
N GLN A 163 3.88 12.20 -14.28
CA GLN A 163 4.39 10.90 -14.71
C GLN A 163 5.85 10.67 -14.31
N GLU A 164 6.69 11.69 -14.35
CA GLU A 164 8.11 11.59 -13.98
C GLU A 164 8.28 11.21 -12.51
N THR A 165 7.47 11.80 -11.62
CA THR A 165 7.44 11.46 -10.19
C THR A 165 6.96 10.01 -10.00
N GLU A 166 5.89 9.59 -10.68
CA GLU A 166 5.38 8.22 -10.63
C GLU A 166 6.47 7.21 -11.05
N ASP A 167 7.14 7.46 -12.18
CA ASP A 167 8.19 6.60 -12.71
C ASP A 167 9.41 6.54 -11.78
N THR A 168 9.76 7.67 -11.17
CA THR A 168 10.89 7.75 -10.24
C THR A 168 10.60 6.99 -8.95
N ILE A 169 9.41 7.13 -8.38
CA ILE A 169 8.98 6.40 -7.19
C ILE A 169 8.98 4.90 -7.48
N PHE A 170 8.41 4.49 -8.63
CA PHE A 170 8.38 3.09 -9.03
C PHE A 170 9.79 2.50 -9.10
N ARG A 171 10.73 3.20 -9.74
CA ARG A 171 12.13 2.76 -9.80
C ARG A 171 12.76 2.63 -8.41
N PHE A 172 12.60 3.62 -7.53
CA PHE A 172 13.15 3.53 -6.16
C PHE A 172 12.62 2.33 -5.38
N LEU A 173 11.33 1.99 -5.57
CA LEU A 173 10.73 0.84 -4.91
C LEU A 173 11.19 -0.50 -5.50
N THR A 174 11.59 -0.53 -6.77
CA THR A 174 11.81 -1.79 -7.49
C THR A 174 13.24 -2.07 -7.90
N GLU A 175 14.13 -1.08 -7.99
CA GLU A 175 15.53 -1.29 -8.38
C GLU A 175 16.25 -2.29 -7.46
N GLY A 176 16.02 -2.22 -6.15
CA GLY A 176 16.54 -3.20 -5.19
C GLY A 176 15.97 -4.61 -5.34
N LEU A 177 14.81 -4.75 -5.97
CA LEU A 177 14.15 -6.03 -6.21
C LEU A 177 14.57 -6.69 -7.53
N SER A 178 15.11 -5.94 -8.47
CA SER A 178 15.47 -6.43 -9.81
C SER A 178 16.41 -7.64 -9.78
N GLY A 179 17.36 -7.67 -8.83
CA GLY A 179 18.27 -8.79 -8.61
C GLY A 179 17.59 -10.09 -8.16
N TYR A 180 16.41 -10.00 -7.55
CA TYR A 180 15.63 -11.15 -7.07
C TYR A 180 14.62 -11.66 -8.12
N LEU A 181 14.32 -10.86 -9.15
CA LEU A 181 13.38 -11.20 -10.24
C LEU A 181 14.09 -11.91 -11.42
N ILE A 182 15.21 -12.57 -11.15
CA ILE A 182 15.94 -13.36 -12.15
C ILE A 182 15.43 -14.79 -12.09
N SER A 183 14.88 -15.30 -13.20
CA SER A 183 14.46 -16.69 -13.29
C SER A 183 15.67 -17.64 -13.33
N ASP A 184 15.50 -18.92 -12.90
CA ASP A 184 16.56 -19.92 -12.98
C ASP A 184 17.01 -20.20 -14.42
N LYS A 185 16.15 -19.97 -15.40
CA LYS A 185 16.49 -20.06 -16.84
C LYS A 185 17.47 -18.96 -17.25
N ASP A 186 17.34 -17.76 -16.74
CA ASP A 186 18.23 -16.64 -17.05
C ASP A 186 19.59 -16.75 -16.35
N LYS A 187 19.61 -17.36 -15.15
CA LYS A 187 20.89 -17.71 -14.46
C LYS A 187 21.70 -18.69 -15.29
N ASN A 188 21.07 -19.73 -15.81
CA ASN A 188 21.76 -20.74 -16.61
C ASN A 188 22.27 -20.17 -17.95
N ARG A 189 21.54 -19.22 -18.56
CA ARG A 189 22.00 -18.50 -19.76
C ARG A 189 23.23 -17.63 -19.49
N LYS A 190 23.23 -16.88 -18.37
CA LYS A 190 24.39 -16.03 -17.95
C LYS A 190 25.60 -16.86 -17.57
N LEU A 191 25.44 -18.05 -17.02
CA LEU A 191 26.54 -18.97 -16.71
C LEU A 191 27.12 -19.61 -17.98
N GLN A 192 26.29 -19.94 -18.96
CA GLN A 192 26.77 -20.48 -20.24
C GLN A 192 27.52 -19.45 -21.09
N SER A 193 27.08 -18.18 -21.09
CA SER A 193 27.78 -17.10 -21.81
C SER A 193 29.12 -16.72 -21.18
N ARG A 194 29.32 -16.91 -19.86
CA ARG A 194 30.61 -16.68 -19.18
C ARG A 194 31.62 -17.79 -19.36
N ASN A 195 31.19 -19.00 -19.72
CA ASN A 195 32.06 -20.13 -19.97
C ASN A 195 32.47 -20.25 -21.46
N THR A 196 32.06 -19.30 -22.28
CA THR A 196 32.38 -19.26 -23.73
C THR A 196 33.30 -18.10 -24.10
N GLU A 197 33.76 -17.32 -23.13
CA GLU A 197 34.83 -16.32 -23.22
C GLU A 197 36.13 -16.85 -22.53
#